data_aea29d209a51e9ffef7b9641cd02d0cc
#
_entry.id   aea29d209a51e9ffef7b9641cd02d0cc
#
_cell.length_a   1.000
_cell.length_b   1.000
_cell.length_c   1.000
_cell.angle_alpha   90.00
_cell.angle_beta   90.00
_cell.angle_gamma   90.00
#
_symmetry.space_group_name_H-M   'P 1'
#
loop_
_entity.id
_entity.type
_entity.pdbx_description
1 polymer ?
#
loop_
_entity_poly.entity_id
_entity_poly.type
_entity_poly.pdbx_seq_one_letter_code
_entity_poly.pdbx_strand_id
1 'polypeptide(L)'
;QLKGVYYPTENIKLEGGVHSVWFWGATRYPAFAYKDIAVWRGEESKHNVHLLPYLRAHVALSDQVDLILGDLYGGSNHGLIDPLYNPELNLSSDPEAGVQILYHPRWMDLDIWLNWESFIYKLDTHQEAFTFGWSSRFKFNSPESTFHVYALMQALAQHRGLG
;
A
#
# COMPACT_ATOMS: atom_id res chain seq x y z
N GLN A 1 1.77 7.72 12.51
CA GLN A 1 1.38 6.36 12.92
C GLN A 1 1.96 6.04 14.29
N LEU A 2 1.15 5.41 15.14
CA LEU A 2 1.59 4.78 16.38
C LEU A 2 1.30 3.30 16.27
N LYS A 3 2.32 2.45 16.44
CA LYS A 3 2.16 1.00 16.30
C LYS A 3 3.03 0.23 17.27
N GLY A 4 2.52 -0.93 17.69
CA GLY A 4 3.27 -1.98 18.36
C GLY A 4 3.72 -3.04 17.36
N VAL A 5 4.81 -3.72 17.68
CA VAL A 5 5.37 -4.80 16.86
C VAL A 5 5.54 -6.03 17.73
N TYR A 6 5.10 -7.19 17.23
CA TYR A 6 5.17 -8.46 17.91
C TYR A 6 5.72 -9.54 16.97
N TYR A 7 6.60 -10.37 17.44
CA TYR A 7 7.20 -11.48 16.70
C TYR A 7 6.80 -12.81 17.36
N PRO A 8 5.69 -13.45 16.87
CA PRO A 8 5.29 -14.76 17.38
C PRO A 8 6.31 -15.87 17.05
N THR A 9 7.00 -15.74 15.93
CA THR A 9 8.12 -16.60 15.50
C THR A 9 9.18 -15.75 14.80
N GLU A 10 10.32 -16.35 14.49
CA GLU A 10 11.40 -15.68 13.75
C GLU A 10 10.95 -15.24 12.33
N ASN A 11 10.00 -15.96 11.75
CA ASN A 11 9.52 -15.75 10.39
C ASN A 11 8.24 -14.90 10.31
N ILE A 12 7.65 -14.52 11.45
CA ILE A 12 6.38 -13.77 11.47
C ILE A 12 6.55 -12.52 12.30
N LYS A 13 6.27 -11.37 11.67
CA LYS A 13 6.17 -10.07 12.33
C LYS A 13 4.74 -9.55 12.19
N LEU A 14 4.12 -9.25 13.32
CA LEU A 14 2.81 -8.62 13.39
C LEU A 14 2.96 -7.18 13.84
N GLU A 15 2.30 -6.27 13.15
CA GLU A 15 2.25 -4.85 13.52
C GLU A 15 0.79 -4.46 13.71
N GLY A 16 0.48 -3.80 14.81
CA GLY A 16 -0.88 -3.30 15.10
C GLY A 16 -0.82 -1.90 15.70
N GLY A 17 -1.75 -1.04 15.29
CA GLY A 17 -1.73 0.33 15.76
C GLY A 17 -2.80 1.22 15.13
N VAL A 18 -2.50 2.52 15.07
CA VAL A 18 -3.38 3.55 14.53
C VAL A 18 -2.59 4.44 13.56
N HIS A 19 -3.17 4.63 12.38
CA HIS A 19 -2.79 5.68 11.45
C HIS A 19 -3.67 6.90 11.70
N SER A 20 -3.05 8.07 11.82
CA SER A 20 -3.74 9.34 12.06
C SER A 20 -3.25 10.37 11.05
N VAL A 21 -4.18 10.99 10.36
CA VAL A 21 -3.94 12.16 9.51
C VAL A 21 -4.68 13.35 10.08
N TRP A 22 -3.98 14.46 10.26
CA TRP A 22 -4.52 15.73 10.72
C TRP A 22 -4.46 16.72 9.56
N PHE A 23 -5.59 17.34 9.25
CA PHE A 23 -5.67 18.29 8.15
C PHE A 23 -6.53 19.49 8.55
N TRP A 24 -6.29 20.60 7.88
CA TRP A 24 -7.00 21.87 8.10
C TRP A 24 -7.44 22.45 6.77
N GLY A 25 -8.53 23.20 6.80
CA GLY A 25 -9.03 23.94 5.66
C GLY A 25 -10.48 23.64 5.32
N ALA A 26 -10.95 24.20 4.24
CA ALA A 26 -12.31 24.00 3.72
C ALA A 26 -12.46 22.73 2.88
N THR A 27 -11.36 22.05 2.58
CA THR A 27 -11.34 20.87 1.73
C THR A 27 -11.64 19.62 2.55
N ARG A 28 -12.48 18.74 2.01
CA ARG A 28 -12.76 17.44 2.60
C ARG A 28 -11.52 16.56 2.56
N TYR A 29 -11.50 15.54 3.43
CA TYR A 29 -10.47 14.51 3.38
C TYR A 29 -10.36 13.94 1.95
N PRO A 30 -9.17 13.92 1.35
CA PRO A 30 -9.03 13.66 -0.08
C PRO A 30 -9.12 12.18 -0.48
N ALA A 31 -9.10 11.25 0.48
CA ALA A 31 -9.13 9.83 0.16
C ALA A 31 -10.41 9.45 -0.62
N PHE A 32 -10.20 8.84 -1.77
CA PHE A 32 -11.27 8.47 -2.69
C PHE A 32 -12.24 7.44 -2.10
N ALA A 33 -11.71 6.50 -1.30
CA ALA A 33 -12.46 5.40 -0.71
C ALA A 33 -13.69 5.84 0.12
N TYR A 34 -13.68 7.06 0.66
CA TYR A 34 -14.75 7.55 1.53
C TYR A 34 -15.76 8.46 0.85
N LYS A 35 -15.55 8.84 -0.41
CA LYS A 35 -16.42 9.79 -1.10
C LYS A 35 -17.86 9.31 -1.25
N ASP A 36 -18.04 8.00 -1.36
CA ASP A 36 -19.32 7.37 -1.69
C ASP A 36 -19.96 6.62 -0.53
N ILE A 37 -19.27 6.47 0.61
CA ILE A 37 -19.84 5.85 1.80
C ILE A 37 -20.82 6.82 2.46
N ALA A 38 -22.10 6.43 2.58
CA ALA A 38 -23.17 7.29 3.05
C ALA A 38 -22.94 7.85 4.47
N VAL A 39 -22.35 7.05 5.37
CA VAL A 39 -22.00 7.45 6.74
C VAL A 39 -20.92 8.54 6.78
N TRP A 40 -20.06 8.58 5.77
CA TRP A 40 -18.96 9.55 5.65
C TRP A 40 -19.30 10.72 4.73
N ARG A 41 -20.51 10.70 4.14
CA ARG A 41 -21.05 11.84 3.39
C ARG A 41 -21.48 12.93 4.37
N GLY A 42 -20.78 13.97 4.48
CA GLY A 42 -21.24 15.11 5.25
C GLY A 42 -20.16 15.84 6.02
N GLU A 43 -20.58 16.42 7.13
CA GLU A 43 -19.74 17.33 7.90
C GLU A 43 -18.56 16.64 8.60
N GLU A 44 -18.67 15.35 8.86
CA GLU A 44 -17.63 14.56 9.52
C GLU A 44 -16.32 14.56 8.75
N SER A 45 -16.38 14.58 7.42
CA SER A 45 -15.19 14.69 6.58
C SER A 45 -14.52 16.07 6.58
N LYS A 46 -15.13 17.05 7.24
CA LYS A 46 -14.56 18.39 7.43
C LYS A 46 -13.73 18.52 8.69
N HIS A 47 -13.77 17.53 9.59
CA HIS A 47 -13.03 17.55 10.83
C HIS A 47 -11.58 17.15 10.63
N ASN A 48 -10.73 17.77 11.38
CA ASN A 48 -9.30 17.87 11.22
C ASN A 48 -8.51 16.58 11.54
N VAL A 49 -9.19 15.49 11.90
CA VAL A 49 -8.54 14.24 12.29
C VAL A 49 -9.21 13.06 11.60
N HIS A 50 -8.40 12.27 10.88
CA HIS A 50 -8.81 11.00 10.30
C HIS A 50 -8.01 9.88 10.97
N LEU A 51 -8.71 8.89 11.52
CA LEU A 51 -8.13 7.78 12.26
C LEU A 51 -8.49 6.48 11.58
N LEU A 52 -7.48 5.65 11.32
CA LEU A 52 -7.64 4.31 10.78
C LEU A 52 -6.92 3.28 11.64
N PRO A 53 -7.47 2.08 11.80
CA PRO A 53 -6.70 0.96 12.32
C PRO A 53 -5.54 0.66 11.38
N TYR A 54 -4.41 0.26 11.94
CA TYR A 54 -3.24 -0.19 11.20
C TYR A 54 -2.93 -1.63 11.61
N LEU A 55 -2.95 -2.55 10.66
CA LEU A 55 -2.72 -3.97 10.90
C LEU A 55 -1.88 -4.55 9.76
N ARG A 56 -0.73 -5.11 10.08
CA ARG A 56 0.13 -5.80 9.11
C ARG A 56 0.61 -7.13 9.68
N ALA A 57 0.51 -8.17 8.86
CA ALA A 57 1.24 -9.40 9.04
C ALA A 57 2.31 -9.51 7.94
N HIS A 58 3.56 -9.66 8.35
CA HIS A 58 4.69 -9.92 7.46
C HIS A 58 5.21 -11.32 7.76
N VAL A 59 5.18 -12.19 6.77
CA VAL A 59 5.55 -13.59 6.88
C VAL A 59 6.71 -13.88 5.92
N ALA A 60 7.89 -14.17 6.45
CA ALA A 60 9.00 -14.69 5.67
C ALA A 60 8.72 -16.15 5.30
N LEU A 61 8.34 -16.41 4.05
CA LEU A 61 8.08 -17.74 3.52
C LEU A 61 9.38 -18.48 3.23
N SER A 62 10.43 -17.75 2.90
CA SER A 62 11.79 -18.24 2.70
C SER A 62 12.78 -17.09 2.85
N ASP A 63 14.08 -17.36 2.72
CA ASP A 63 15.14 -16.33 2.72
C ASP A 63 15.02 -15.31 1.58
N GLN A 64 14.15 -15.56 0.61
CA GLN A 64 14.00 -14.73 -0.59
C GLN A 64 12.58 -14.28 -0.85
N VAL A 65 11.58 -14.80 -0.14
CA VAL A 65 10.16 -14.55 -0.39
C VAL A 65 9.46 -14.12 0.89
N ASP A 66 8.87 -12.93 0.87
CA ASP A 66 8.01 -12.43 1.92
C ASP A 66 6.58 -12.24 1.43
N LEU A 67 5.63 -12.60 2.29
CA LEU A 67 4.20 -12.33 2.12
C LEU A 67 3.77 -11.27 3.15
N ILE A 68 3.13 -10.22 2.67
CA ILE A 68 2.58 -9.16 3.50
C ILE A 68 1.06 -9.16 3.34
N LEU A 69 0.33 -9.11 4.45
CA LEU A 69 -1.12 -9.07 4.50
C LEU A 69 -1.56 -7.90 5.39
N GLY A 70 -2.64 -7.23 5.00
CA GLY A 70 -3.15 -6.03 5.67
C GLY A 70 -2.50 -4.77 5.12
N ASP A 71 -2.02 -3.86 5.98
CA ASP A 71 -1.33 -2.65 5.53
C ASP A 71 -0.01 -2.99 4.83
N LEU A 72 0.14 -2.57 3.59
CA LEU A 72 1.27 -2.89 2.74
C LEU A 72 2.50 -2.03 3.06
N TYR A 73 3.66 -2.42 2.55
CA TYR A 73 4.79 -1.53 2.38
C TYR A 73 4.56 -0.71 1.11
N GLY A 74 3.66 0.27 1.20
CA GLY A 74 3.12 1.04 0.09
C GLY A 74 3.87 2.34 -0.22
N GLY A 75 3.31 3.11 -1.13
CA GLY A 75 3.80 4.42 -1.52
C GLY A 75 5.20 4.36 -2.13
N SER A 76 6.14 5.14 -1.59
CA SER A 76 7.52 5.21 -2.08
C SER A 76 8.29 3.89 -1.98
N ASN A 77 7.84 2.94 -1.13
CA ASN A 77 8.53 1.66 -0.98
C ASN A 77 8.41 0.76 -2.22
N HIS A 78 7.38 0.94 -3.06
CA HIS A 78 7.25 0.21 -4.33
C HIS A 78 8.35 0.58 -5.34
N GLY A 79 9.09 1.66 -5.12
CA GLY A 79 10.17 2.10 -5.99
C GLY A 79 9.72 2.43 -7.41
N LEU A 80 8.48 2.87 -7.58
CA LEU A 80 7.94 3.27 -8.88
C LEU A 80 8.64 4.51 -9.43
N ILE A 81 8.78 4.57 -10.76
CA ILE A 81 9.26 5.75 -11.47
C ILE A 81 8.22 6.86 -11.44
N ASP A 82 8.65 8.12 -11.56
CA ASP A 82 7.79 9.31 -11.47
C ASP A 82 6.50 9.25 -12.31
N PRO A 83 6.48 8.74 -13.56
CA PRO A 83 5.25 8.66 -14.32
C PRO A 83 4.18 7.71 -13.75
N LEU A 84 4.59 6.74 -12.90
CA LEU A 84 3.70 5.78 -12.25
C LEU A 84 3.45 6.11 -10.78
N TYR A 85 4.20 7.03 -10.20
CA TYR A 85 4.13 7.37 -8.79
C TYR A 85 3.66 8.80 -8.57
N ASN A 86 2.60 8.95 -7.79
CA ASN A 86 2.16 10.26 -7.33
C ASN A 86 2.58 10.49 -5.87
N PRO A 87 3.60 11.32 -5.60
CA PRO A 87 4.09 11.56 -4.24
C PRO A 87 3.08 12.28 -3.34
N GLU A 88 2.08 12.96 -3.90
CA GLU A 88 1.02 13.62 -3.11
C GLU A 88 0.17 12.60 -2.36
N LEU A 89 0.05 11.37 -2.86
CA LEU A 89 -0.68 10.30 -2.19
C LEU A 89 -0.09 9.94 -0.82
N ASN A 90 1.20 10.15 -0.59
CA ASN A 90 1.81 9.94 0.74
C ASN A 90 1.22 10.84 1.83
N LEU A 91 0.63 11.98 1.45
CA LEU A 91 0.05 12.96 2.37
C LEU A 91 -1.47 13.01 2.29
N SER A 92 -2.06 12.49 1.22
CA SER A 92 -3.47 12.68 0.88
C SER A 92 -4.27 11.39 0.69
N SER A 93 -3.64 10.21 0.84
CA SER A 93 -4.33 8.93 0.81
C SER A 93 -4.13 8.15 2.10
N ASP A 94 -5.00 7.17 2.30
CA ASP A 94 -4.84 6.17 3.35
C ASP A 94 -3.67 5.23 3.04
N PRO A 95 -3.14 4.53 4.06
CA PRO A 95 -2.19 3.45 3.82
C PRO A 95 -2.77 2.42 2.86
N GLU A 96 -1.94 1.96 1.95
CA GLU A 96 -2.32 0.87 1.07
C GLU A 96 -2.55 -0.40 1.88
N ALA A 97 -3.64 -1.12 1.59
CA ALA A 97 -4.02 -2.33 2.31
C ALA A 97 -4.45 -3.44 1.36
N GLY A 98 -4.02 -4.67 1.64
CA GLY A 98 -4.34 -5.83 0.82
C GLY A 98 -3.32 -6.94 0.94
N VAL A 99 -2.71 -7.32 -0.17
CA VAL A 99 -1.71 -8.40 -0.26
C VAL A 99 -0.50 -7.92 -1.05
N GLN A 100 0.70 -8.23 -0.54
CA GLN A 100 1.96 -7.91 -1.21
C GLN A 100 2.91 -9.10 -1.12
N ILE A 101 3.62 -9.37 -2.21
CA ILE A 101 4.67 -10.37 -2.29
C ILE A 101 5.97 -9.65 -2.66
N LEU A 102 6.97 -9.82 -1.81
CA LEU A 102 8.33 -9.38 -2.09
C LEU A 102 9.18 -10.61 -2.43
N TYR A 103 9.96 -10.51 -3.52
CA TYR A 103 10.89 -11.56 -3.90
C TYR A 103 12.25 -10.93 -4.26
N HIS A 104 13.29 -11.30 -3.54
CA HIS A 104 14.59 -10.64 -3.58
C HIS A 104 15.77 -11.62 -3.67
N PRO A 105 15.83 -12.45 -4.72
CA PRO A 105 17.04 -13.20 -5.03
C PRO A 105 18.19 -12.26 -5.43
N ARG A 106 19.41 -12.80 -5.55
CA ARG A 106 20.58 -11.98 -5.89
C ARG A 106 20.45 -11.19 -7.20
N TRP A 107 19.70 -11.72 -8.18
CA TRP A 107 19.60 -11.19 -9.53
C TRP A 107 18.37 -10.29 -9.77
N MET A 108 17.43 -10.23 -8.82
CA MET A 108 16.20 -9.46 -8.98
C MET A 108 15.68 -8.94 -7.62
N ASP A 109 15.06 -7.78 -7.63
CA ASP A 109 14.11 -7.36 -6.62
C ASP A 109 12.75 -7.27 -7.28
N LEU A 110 11.73 -7.88 -6.68
CA LEU A 110 10.35 -7.87 -7.17
C LEU A 110 9.41 -7.50 -6.05
N ASP A 111 8.51 -6.60 -6.35
CA ASP A 111 7.36 -6.22 -5.52
C ASP A 111 6.10 -6.36 -6.37
N ILE A 112 5.18 -7.23 -5.93
CA ILE A 112 3.86 -7.40 -6.52
C ILE A 112 2.84 -7.15 -5.42
N TRP A 113 1.85 -6.30 -5.69
CA TRP A 113 0.83 -5.99 -4.70
C TRP A 113 -0.55 -5.82 -5.29
N LEU A 114 -1.54 -6.07 -4.46
CA LEU A 114 -2.92 -5.70 -4.65
C LEU A 114 -3.30 -4.77 -3.51
N ASN A 115 -3.55 -3.50 -3.83
CA ASN A 115 -4.11 -2.53 -2.90
C ASN A 115 -5.62 -2.47 -3.08
N TRP A 116 -6.36 -2.80 -2.03
CA TRP A 116 -7.82 -2.76 -2.04
C TRP A 116 -8.29 -1.40 -1.53
N GLU A 117 -8.63 -0.51 -2.46
CA GLU A 117 -8.99 0.88 -2.17
C GLU A 117 -10.41 1.02 -1.62
N SER A 118 -11.34 0.17 -2.07
CA SER A 118 -12.74 0.23 -1.66
C SER A 118 -13.39 -1.16 -1.71
N PHE A 119 -13.93 -1.61 -0.57
CA PHE A 119 -14.66 -2.87 -0.44
C PHE A 119 -16.15 -2.67 -0.68
N ILE A 120 -16.81 -3.66 -1.29
CA ILE A 120 -18.26 -3.70 -1.41
C ILE A 120 -18.84 -4.49 -0.23
N TYR A 121 -19.82 -3.89 0.45
CA TYR A 121 -20.64 -4.56 1.45
C TYR A 121 -22.04 -4.80 0.92
N LYS A 122 -22.76 -5.74 1.53
CA LYS A 122 -24.16 -5.99 1.16
C LYS A 122 -24.99 -4.72 1.33
N LEU A 123 -25.68 -4.30 0.26
CA LEU A 123 -26.48 -3.07 0.16
C LEU A 123 -25.65 -1.77 -0.01
N ASP A 124 -24.41 -1.88 -0.33
CA ASP A 124 -23.58 -0.71 -0.67
C ASP A 124 -23.90 -0.17 -2.06
N THR A 125 -23.76 1.15 -2.19
CA THR A 125 -23.99 1.87 -3.46
C THR A 125 -22.69 2.36 -4.10
N HIS A 126 -21.54 2.14 -3.45
CA HIS A 126 -20.25 2.52 -4.01
C HIS A 126 -19.62 1.37 -4.82
N GLN A 127 -18.71 1.74 -5.69
CA GLN A 127 -18.01 0.78 -6.53
C GLN A 127 -16.80 0.18 -5.80
N GLU A 128 -16.57 -1.12 -6.01
CA GLU A 128 -15.32 -1.74 -5.65
C GLU A 128 -14.17 -1.10 -6.42
N ALA A 129 -13.05 -0.87 -5.75
CA ALA A 129 -11.85 -0.36 -6.37
C ALA A 129 -10.62 -1.06 -5.80
N PHE A 130 -9.74 -1.50 -6.68
CA PHE A 130 -8.42 -2.00 -6.30
C PHE A 130 -7.38 -1.65 -7.36
N THR A 131 -6.14 -1.54 -6.90
CA THR A 131 -4.96 -1.35 -7.76
C THR A 131 -4.05 -2.56 -7.64
N PHE A 132 -3.76 -3.19 -8.77
CA PHE A 132 -2.69 -4.17 -8.91
C PHE A 132 -1.42 -3.45 -9.34
N GLY A 133 -0.31 -3.75 -8.68
CA GLY A 133 0.98 -3.19 -9.01
C GLY A 133 2.07 -4.25 -9.17
N TRP A 134 3.02 -3.94 -10.02
CA TRP A 134 4.23 -4.70 -10.28
C TRP A 134 5.41 -3.74 -10.36
N SER A 135 6.45 -3.99 -9.58
CA SER A 135 7.74 -3.30 -9.69
C SER A 135 8.86 -4.33 -9.60
N SER A 136 9.71 -4.38 -10.62
CA SER A 136 10.85 -5.28 -10.63
C SER A 136 12.12 -4.58 -11.08
N ARG A 137 13.24 -4.96 -10.45
CA ARG A 137 14.59 -4.52 -10.79
C ARG A 137 15.45 -5.74 -11.08
N PHE A 138 15.82 -5.95 -12.32
CA PHE A 138 16.73 -6.98 -12.74
C PHE A 138 18.18 -6.49 -12.63
N LYS A 139 19.02 -7.21 -11.90
CA LYS A 139 20.43 -6.87 -11.64
C LYS A 139 21.30 -7.73 -12.56
N PHE A 140 22.08 -7.11 -13.42
CA PHE A 140 22.87 -7.81 -14.46
C PHE A 140 24.30 -8.12 -14.06
N ASN A 141 24.77 -7.59 -12.94
CA ASN A 141 26.11 -7.85 -12.43
C ASN A 141 26.12 -8.10 -10.93
N SER A 142 27.24 -8.62 -10.44
CA SER A 142 27.43 -9.00 -9.05
C SER A 142 27.30 -7.78 -8.11
N PRO A 143 26.75 -7.97 -6.89
CA PRO A 143 26.73 -6.94 -5.85
C PRO A 143 28.13 -6.40 -5.47
N GLU A 144 29.17 -7.18 -5.69
CA GLU A 144 30.56 -6.81 -5.39
C GLU A 144 31.22 -5.96 -6.52
N SER A 145 30.52 -5.75 -7.63
CA SER A 145 31.03 -4.96 -8.75
C SER A 145 31.17 -3.49 -8.38
N THR A 146 32.17 -2.81 -8.94
CA THR A 146 32.37 -1.37 -8.74
C THR A 146 31.33 -0.50 -9.44
N PHE A 147 30.59 -1.05 -10.41
CA PHE A 147 29.46 -0.42 -11.05
C PHE A 147 28.29 -1.40 -11.14
N HIS A 148 27.07 -0.87 -11.16
CA HIS A 148 25.85 -1.67 -11.19
C HIS A 148 25.03 -1.36 -12.44
N VAL A 149 24.58 -2.43 -13.10
CA VAL A 149 23.66 -2.37 -14.24
C VAL A 149 22.38 -3.06 -13.86
N TYR A 150 21.25 -2.40 -14.05
CA TYR A 150 19.93 -2.97 -13.81
C TYR A 150 18.90 -2.50 -14.84
N ALA A 151 17.84 -3.27 -15.03
CA ALA A 151 16.65 -2.86 -15.75
C ALA A 151 15.45 -2.85 -14.84
N LEU A 152 14.56 -1.88 -15.03
CA LEU A 152 13.28 -1.77 -14.34
C LEU A 152 12.16 -2.23 -15.26
N MET A 153 11.24 -3.04 -14.73
CA MET A 153 9.93 -3.31 -15.33
C MET A 153 8.86 -2.98 -14.30
N GLN A 154 7.92 -2.13 -14.68
CA GLN A 154 6.89 -1.65 -13.77
C GLN A 154 5.55 -1.53 -14.48
N ALA A 155 4.47 -1.86 -13.78
CA ALA A 155 3.11 -1.75 -14.29
C ALA A 155 2.15 -1.47 -13.14
N LEU A 156 1.11 -0.70 -13.43
CA LEU A 156 -0.06 -0.49 -12.58
C LEU A 156 -1.31 -0.76 -13.39
N ALA A 157 -2.25 -1.48 -12.79
CA ALA A 157 -3.59 -1.70 -13.34
C ALA A 157 -4.63 -1.41 -12.25
N GLN A 158 -5.53 -0.48 -12.51
CA GLN A 158 -6.61 -0.14 -11.60
C GLN A 158 -7.92 -0.73 -12.12
N HIS A 159 -8.62 -1.41 -11.23
CA HIS A 159 -10.00 -1.86 -11.45
C HIS A 159 -10.96 -0.99 -10.65
N ARG A 160 -12.06 -0.62 -11.31
CA ARG A 160 -13.24 -0.04 -10.65
C ARG A 160 -14.46 -0.82 -11.10
N GLY A 161 -15.21 -1.35 -10.16
CA GLY A 161 -16.42 -2.12 -10.45
C GLY A 161 -17.43 -1.29 -11.23
N LEU A 162 -18.23 -1.98 -12.06
CA LEU A 162 -19.38 -1.38 -12.72
C LEU A 162 -20.44 -1.13 -11.65
N GLY A 163 -20.93 0.11 -11.58
CA GLY A 163 -22.06 0.48 -10.74
C GLY A 163 -23.38 0.10 -11.41
#